data_33c5ae1cb0ab58153a9a8140b5aa1313
#
_entry.id   33c5ae1cb0ab58153a9a8140b5aa1313
#
_cell.length_a   1.000
_cell.length_b   1.000
_cell.length_c   1.000
_cell.angle_alpha   90.00
_cell.angle_beta   90.00
_cell.angle_gamma   90.00
#
_symmetry.space_group_name_H-M   'P 1'
#
loop_
_entity.id
_entity.type
_entity.pdbx_description
1 polymer ?
#
loop_
_entity_poly.entity_id
_entity_poly.type
_entity_poly.pdbx_seq_one_letter_code
_entity_poly.pdbx_strand_id
1 'polypeptide(L)'
;MDYVGPYRVGCNLFEILFDLSYRRHGALIVVDTNNSYKEVITNHSSLLESGSTLHKALSGRINQVSLNEGDVTKVSKQLILELASVDGALVLDNSGRVLAFGAIINSHKDANGEIGARSTAALSAHLYGLKVFKVSSDGEIVLYQHNNPLKGDMDLIRIKFL
;
A
#
# COMPACT_ATOMS: atom_id res chain seq x y z
N MET A 1 2.42 16.33 -21.53
CA MET A 1 3.00 15.68 -20.35
C MET A 1 1.93 15.65 -19.29
N ASP A 2 1.29 14.47 -19.12
CA ASP A 2 0.12 14.37 -18.26
C ASP A 2 0.52 14.27 -16.77
N TYR A 3 0.60 15.40 -16.12
CA TYR A 3 0.73 15.53 -14.65
C TYR A 3 -0.50 15.01 -13.88
N VAL A 4 -1.48 14.44 -14.57
CA VAL A 4 -2.75 13.99 -13.99
C VAL A 4 -2.63 12.63 -13.29
N GLY A 5 -1.64 11.80 -13.66
CA GLY A 5 -1.48 10.45 -13.14
C GLY A 5 -1.16 10.39 -11.63
N PRO A 6 -0.11 11.04 -11.13
CA PRO A 6 0.26 10.94 -9.71
C PRO A 6 -0.78 11.53 -8.76
N TYR A 7 -1.44 12.61 -9.16
CA TYR A 7 -2.48 13.25 -8.35
C TYR A 7 -3.71 12.35 -8.19
N ARG A 8 -4.19 11.73 -9.28
CA ARG A 8 -5.34 10.81 -9.23
C ARG A 8 -5.03 9.56 -8.40
N VAL A 9 -3.84 9.01 -8.52
CA VAL A 9 -3.40 7.87 -7.68
C VAL A 9 -3.46 8.25 -6.21
N GLY A 10 -2.96 9.44 -5.86
CA GLY A 10 -3.00 9.95 -4.49
C GLY A 10 -4.43 10.12 -3.96
N CYS A 11 -5.34 10.70 -4.76
CA CYS A 11 -6.74 10.87 -4.37
C CYS A 11 -7.44 9.52 -4.15
N ASN A 12 -7.29 8.58 -5.07
CA ASN A 12 -7.90 7.26 -4.97
C ASN A 12 -7.31 6.44 -3.82
N LEU A 13 -6.01 6.55 -3.59
CA LEU A 13 -5.35 5.93 -2.45
C LEU A 13 -5.90 6.50 -1.13
N PHE A 14 -6.08 7.83 -1.06
CA PHE A 14 -6.66 8.46 0.12
C PHE A 14 -8.08 7.96 0.40
N GLU A 15 -8.93 7.83 -0.63
CA GLU A 15 -10.28 7.28 -0.48
C GLU A 15 -10.27 5.83 0.03
N ILE A 16 -9.34 5.01 -0.46
CA ILE A 16 -9.16 3.63 0.01
C ILE A 16 -8.74 3.61 1.48
N LEU A 17 -7.77 4.43 1.85
CA LEU A 17 -7.29 4.56 3.23
C LEU A 17 -8.40 5.02 4.16
N PHE A 18 -9.21 6.00 3.71
CA PHE A 18 -10.35 6.52 4.47
C PHE A 18 -11.40 5.42 4.71
N ASP A 19 -11.77 4.66 3.68
CA ASP A 19 -12.74 3.57 3.81
C ASP A 19 -12.24 2.44 4.73
N LEU A 20 -10.96 2.07 4.63
CA LEU A 20 -10.33 1.09 5.53
C LEU A 20 -10.35 1.58 6.98
N SER A 21 -10.02 2.85 7.19
CA SER A 21 -10.06 3.51 8.51
C SER A 21 -11.48 3.52 9.09
N TYR A 22 -12.45 3.95 8.31
CA TYR A 22 -13.86 4.01 8.72
C TYR A 22 -14.42 2.63 9.07
N ARG A 23 -14.07 1.61 8.27
CA ARG A 23 -14.47 0.22 8.52
C ARG A 23 -13.67 -0.45 9.63
N ARG A 24 -12.65 0.24 10.18
CA ARG A 24 -11.70 -0.29 11.18
C ARG A 24 -11.01 -1.57 10.71
N HIS A 25 -10.75 -1.65 9.43
CA HIS A 25 -9.97 -2.74 8.83
C HIS A 25 -8.49 -2.36 8.85
N GLY A 26 -7.72 -3.09 9.66
CA GLY A 26 -6.29 -2.93 9.67
C GLY A 26 -5.69 -3.34 8.32
N ALA A 27 -4.85 -2.48 7.73
CA ALA A 27 -4.21 -2.73 6.45
C ALA A 27 -2.78 -2.18 6.42
N LEU A 28 -1.97 -2.74 5.54
CA LEU A 28 -0.65 -2.23 5.21
C LEU A 28 -0.57 -2.03 3.70
N ILE A 29 -0.44 -0.78 3.26
CA ILE A 29 -0.28 -0.43 1.85
C ILE A 29 1.12 0.13 1.66
N VAL A 30 1.84 -0.45 0.71
CA VAL A 30 3.22 -0.09 0.37
C VAL A 30 3.26 0.38 -1.07
N VAL A 31 3.87 1.54 -1.32
CA VAL A 31 4.06 2.07 -2.68
C VAL A 31 5.54 2.03 -3.01
N ASP A 32 5.88 1.22 -3.99
CA ASP A 32 7.24 1.09 -4.50
C ASP A 32 7.49 2.10 -5.63
N THR A 33 8.42 3.01 -5.40
CA THR A 33 8.83 4.01 -6.37
C THR A 33 10.14 3.64 -7.08
N ASN A 34 10.85 2.63 -6.57
CA ASN A 34 12.22 2.30 -6.98
C ASN A 34 12.34 0.92 -7.63
N ASN A 35 11.23 0.20 -7.79
CA ASN A 35 11.19 -1.17 -8.31
C ASN A 35 12.00 -2.18 -7.47
N SER A 36 12.03 -1.96 -6.16
CA SER A 36 12.79 -2.76 -5.18
C SER A 36 11.93 -3.77 -4.40
N TYR A 37 10.61 -3.77 -4.59
CA TYR A 37 9.67 -4.58 -3.81
C TYR A 37 9.98 -6.07 -3.77
N LYS A 38 10.54 -6.64 -4.86
CA LYS A 38 10.89 -8.08 -4.93
C LYS A 38 11.96 -8.48 -3.94
N GLU A 39 12.87 -7.57 -3.59
CA GLU A 39 13.95 -7.81 -2.64
C GLU A 39 13.47 -7.68 -1.19
N VAL A 40 12.37 -6.95 -1.00
CA VAL A 40 11.81 -6.65 0.32
C VAL A 40 10.74 -7.67 0.75
N ILE A 41 10.15 -8.40 -0.20
CA ILE A 41 9.11 -9.40 0.06
C ILE A 41 9.74 -10.78 0.23
N THR A 42 9.38 -11.49 1.31
CA THR A 42 9.88 -12.85 1.59
C THR A 42 9.07 -13.94 0.92
N ASN A 43 7.75 -13.77 0.80
CA ASN A 43 6.84 -14.74 0.18
C ASN A 43 6.59 -14.41 -1.30
N HIS A 44 7.49 -14.81 -2.18
CA HIS A 44 7.39 -14.51 -3.61
C HIS A 44 6.11 -15.03 -4.28
N SER A 45 5.39 -15.96 -3.66
CA SER A 45 4.05 -16.40 -4.11
C SER A 45 2.98 -15.32 -4.03
N SER A 46 3.21 -14.25 -3.27
CA SER A 46 2.33 -13.07 -3.22
C SER A 46 2.45 -12.16 -4.44
N LEU A 47 3.53 -12.32 -5.22
CA LEU A 47 3.77 -11.53 -6.42
C LEU A 47 2.76 -11.88 -7.50
N LEU A 48 2.23 -10.87 -8.18
CA LEU A 48 1.36 -11.08 -9.34
C LEU A 48 2.21 -11.42 -10.56
N GLU A 49 2.15 -12.67 -10.97
CA GLU A 49 2.81 -13.11 -12.20
C GLU A 49 2.15 -12.49 -13.43
N SER A 50 2.99 -11.98 -14.33
CA SER A 50 2.53 -11.41 -15.60
C SER A 50 1.77 -12.46 -16.41
N GLY A 51 0.55 -12.13 -16.84
CA GLY A 51 -0.29 -12.99 -17.68
C GLY A 51 -1.24 -13.92 -16.92
N SER A 52 -1.15 -14.04 -15.60
CA SER A 52 -2.15 -14.78 -14.81
C SER A 52 -3.55 -14.15 -14.93
N THR A 53 -4.60 -14.93 -14.69
CA THR A 53 -5.98 -14.41 -14.70
C THR A 53 -6.17 -13.29 -13.69
N LEU A 54 -5.59 -13.43 -12.49
CA LEU A 54 -5.63 -12.42 -11.46
C LEU A 54 -4.83 -11.17 -11.86
N HIS A 55 -3.65 -11.34 -12.46
CA HIS A 55 -2.89 -10.22 -13.00
C HIS A 55 -3.70 -9.44 -14.05
N LYS A 56 -4.42 -10.14 -14.95
CA LYS A 56 -5.29 -9.49 -15.94
C LYS A 56 -6.44 -8.73 -15.28
N ALA A 57 -7.08 -9.32 -14.26
CA ALA A 57 -8.15 -8.66 -13.51
C ALA A 57 -7.66 -7.43 -12.74
N LEU A 58 -6.40 -7.45 -12.26
CA LEU A 58 -5.77 -6.38 -11.50
C LEU A 58 -4.83 -5.51 -12.36
N SER A 59 -4.76 -5.71 -13.67
CA SER A 59 -3.91 -4.94 -14.58
C SER A 59 -4.33 -3.46 -14.70
N GLY A 60 -5.55 -3.15 -14.28
CA GLY A 60 -5.99 -1.78 -14.06
C GLY A 60 -5.19 -1.12 -12.95
N ARG A 61 -5.10 0.21 -13.02
CA ARG A 61 -4.47 1.03 -11.98
C ARG A 61 -5.52 1.56 -11.02
N ILE A 62 -5.16 1.83 -9.77
CA ILE A 62 -6.13 2.47 -8.84
C ILE A 62 -6.64 3.83 -9.34
N ASN A 63 -5.92 4.52 -10.21
CA ASN A 63 -6.39 5.74 -10.86
C ASN A 63 -7.52 5.51 -11.86
N GLN A 64 -7.81 4.25 -12.20
CA GLN A 64 -8.90 3.82 -13.07
C GLN A 64 -10.02 3.11 -12.28
N VAL A 65 -10.04 3.25 -10.96
CA VAL A 65 -11.12 2.71 -10.12
C VAL A 65 -12.45 3.30 -10.57
N SER A 66 -13.36 2.43 -10.98
CA SER A 66 -14.71 2.81 -11.34
C SER A 66 -15.61 2.77 -10.11
N LEU A 67 -16.39 3.81 -9.93
CA LEU A 67 -17.52 3.78 -8.99
C LEU A 67 -18.76 3.08 -9.60
N ASN A 68 -18.71 2.76 -10.89
CA ASN A 68 -19.79 2.09 -11.60
C ASN A 68 -19.45 0.63 -11.85
N GLU A 69 -20.25 -0.29 -11.32
CA GLU A 69 -20.05 -1.75 -11.38
C GLU A 69 -20.06 -2.37 -12.79
N GLY A 70 -20.28 -1.59 -13.85
CA GLY A 70 -20.41 -2.06 -15.23
C GLY A 70 -19.15 -1.91 -16.11
N ASP A 71 -18.08 -1.29 -15.64
CA ASP A 71 -16.90 -1.05 -16.47
C ASP A 71 -15.81 -2.10 -16.17
N VAL A 72 -15.80 -3.17 -16.98
CA VAL A 72 -14.86 -4.30 -16.89
C VAL A 72 -13.38 -3.91 -17.15
N THR A 73 -13.12 -2.69 -17.58
CA THR A 73 -11.76 -2.20 -17.85
C THR A 73 -11.11 -1.57 -16.62
N LYS A 74 -11.86 -1.41 -15.52
CA LYS A 74 -11.41 -0.71 -14.33
C LYS A 74 -11.39 -1.64 -13.12
N VAL A 75 -10.39 -1.48 -12.27
CA VAL A 75 -10.33 -2.23 -11.02
C VAL A 75 -11.41 -1.70 -10.08
N SER A 76 -12.25 -2.58 -9.56
CA SER A 76 -13.26 -2.23 -8.57
C SER A 76 -12.59 -1.74 -7.29
N LYS A 77 -13.07 -0.61 -6.74
CA LYS A 77 -12.64 -0.11 -5.43
C LYS A 77 -12.84 -1.17 -4.34
N GLN A 78 -13.96 -1.91 -4.40
CA GLN A 78 -14.24 -3.00 -3.47
C GLN A 78 -13.17 -4.09 -3.53
N LEU A 79 -12.70 -4.48 -4.72
CA LEU A 79 -11.63 -5.46 -4.86
C LEU A 79 -10.33 -4.97 -4.23
N ILE A 80 -9.97 -3.70 -4.40
CA ILE A 80 -8.76 -3.14 -3.73
C ILE A 80 -8.91 -3.14 -2.21
N LEU A 81 -10.10 -2.83 -1.68
CA LEU A 81 -10.36 -2.90 -0.25
C LEU A 81 -10.23 -4.33 0.29
N GLU A 82 -10.74 -5.31 -0.44
CA GLU A 82 -10.60 -6.74 -0.09
C GLU A 82 -9.12 -7.16 -0.08
N LEU A 83 -8.37 -6.83 -1.13
CA LEU A 83 -6.94 -7.14 -1.23
C LEU A 83 -6.12 -6.47 -0.13
N ALA A 84 -6.43 -5.21 0.20
CA ALA A 84 -5.76 -4.50 1.28
C ALA A 84 -6.09 -5.04 2.67
N SER A 85 -7.23 -5.73 2.81
CA SER A 85 -7.68 -6.35 4.06
C SER A 85 -7.08 -7.75 4.28
N VAL A 86 -6.44 -8.33 3.27
CA VAL A 86 -5.71 -9.61 3.42
C VAL A 86 -4.53 -9.42 4.36
N ASP A 87 -4.23 -10.43 5.17
CA ASP A 87 -3.06 -10.39 6.04
C ASP A 87 -1.76 -10.28 5.20
N GLY A 88 -0.88 -9.37 5.60
CA GLY A 88 0.28 -8.94 4.83
C GLY A 88 0.10 -7.55 4.22
N ALA A 89 0.92 -7.21 3.24
CA ALA A 89 0.90 -5.91 2.58
C ALA A 89 0.26 -5.97 1.18
N LEU A 90 -0.49 -4.94 0.83
CA LEU A 90 -0.82 -4.60 -0.55
C LEU A 90 0.31 -3.74 -1.10
N VAL A 91 0.97 -4.20 -2.15
CA VAL A 91 2.08 -3.49 -2.78
C VAL A 91 1.65 -2.92 -4.12
N LEU A 92 1.88 -1.64 -4.30
CA LEU A 92 1.54 -0.88 -5.50
C LEU A 92 2.80 -0.28 -6.11
N ASP A 93 2.80 -0.06 -7.42
CA ASP A 93 3.77 0.85 -8.04
C ASP A 93 3.33 2.32 -7.93
N ASN A 94 4.18 3.25 -8.35
CA ASN A 94 3.89 4.67 -8.33
C ASN A 94 2.76 5.11 -9.29
N SER A 95 2.35 4.23 -10.20
CA SER A 95 1.20 4.43 -11.08
C SER A 95 -0.11 3.88 -10.51
N GLY A 96 -0.05 3.26 -9.31
CA GLY A 96 -1.19 2.64 -8.64
C GLY A 96 -1.55 1.25 -9.16
N ARG A 97 -0.63 0.57 -9.84
CA ARG A 97 -0.81 -0.82 -10.24
C ARG A 97 -0.50 -1.75 -9.07
N VAL A 98 -1.31 -2.78 -8.88
CA VAL A 98 -1.06 -3.81 -7.87
C VAL A 98 0.11 -4.70 -8.33
N LEU A 99 1.14 -4.80 -7.50
CA LEU A 99 2.34 -5.63 -7.71
C LEU A 99 2.28 -6.92 -6.90
N ALA A 100 1.74 -6.86 -5.69
CA ALA A 100 1.57 -7.99 -4.78
C ALA A 100 0.45 -7.71 -3.77
N PHE A 101 -0.12 -8.76 -3.20
CA PHE A 101 -1.04 -8.67 -2.06
C PHE A 101 -0.78 -9.85 -1.10
N GLY A 102 -1.09 -9.65 0.18
CA GLY A 102 -0.70 -10.60 1.21
C GLY A 102 0.82 -10.74 1.33
N ALA A 103 1.56 -9.69 0.97
CA ALA A 103 3.01 -9.72 0.95
C ALA A 103 3.59 -9.65 2.36
N ILE A 104 4.51 -10.56 2.68
CA ILE A 104 5.25 -10.55 3.94
C ILE A 104 6.53 -9.76 3.73
N ILE A 105 6.64 -8.64 4.43
CA ILE A 105 7.79 -7.76 4.36
C ILE A 105 8.94 -8.35 5.18
N ASN A 106 10.13 -8.38 4.60
CA ASN A 106 11.34 -8.78 5.29
C ASN A 106 11.64 -7.82 6.45
N SER A 107 11.89 -8.36 7.65
CA SER A 107 12.18 -7.54 8.82
C SER A 107 13.51 -6.82 8.68
N HIS A 108 13.49 -5.50 8.83
CA HIS A 108 14.72 -4.71 8.89
C HIS A 108 15.28 -4.75 10.32
N LYS A 109 16.62 -4.84 10.45
CA LYS A 109 17.29 -4.93 11.76
C LYS A 109 16.95 -3.77 12.71
N ASP A 110 16.74 -2.58 12.16
CA ASP A 110 16.46 -1.38 12.94
C ASP A 110 14.94 -1.19 13.23
N ALA A 111 14.09 -2.13 12.79
CA ALA A 111 12.66 -2.14 13.09
C ALA A 111 12.29 -2.93 14.36
N ASN A 112 13.28 -3.45 15.12
CA ASN A 112 13.08 -4.36 16.26
C ASN A 112 12.50 -3.69 17.54
N GLY A 113 12.05 -2.46 17.48
CA GLY A 113 11.46 -1.77 18.64
C GLY A 113 9.95 -1.55 18.53
N GLU A 114 9.35 -1.89 17.37
CA GLU A 114 7.94 -1.65 17.14
C GLU A 114 7.05 -2.70 17.79
N ILE A 115 5.92 -2.25 18.35
CA ILE A 115 4.92 -3.13 18.97
C ILE A 115 3.91 -3.53 17.90
N GLY A 116 3.88 -4.81 17.59
CA GLY A 116 2.91 -5.43 16.66
C GLY A 116 3.47 -5.68 15.26
N ALA A 117 3.12 -6.84 14.71
CA ALA A 117 3.65 -7.34 13.43
C ALA A 117 3.47 -6.35 12.27
N ARG A 118 2.30 -5.72 12.17
CA ARG A 118 2.01 -4.75 11.11
C ARG A 118 2.84 -3.47 11.25
N SER A 119 3.10 -3.01 12.48
CA SER A 119 3.96 -1.84 12.72
C SER A 119 5.42 -2.15 12.39
N THR A 120 5.91 -3.33 12.79
CA THR A 120 7.25 -3.79 12.42
C THR A 120 7.42 -3.91 10.90
N ALA A 121 6.43 -4.49 10.21
CA ALA A 121 6.44 -4.59 8.75
C ALA A 121 6.40 -3.21 8.08
N ALA A 122 5.59 -2.28 8.59
CA ALA A 122 5.51 -0.91 8.09
C ALA A 122 6.83 -0.17 8.23
N LEU A 123 7.45 -0.21 9.40
CA LEU A 123 8.75 0.41 9.63
C LEU A 123 9.83 -0.25 8.78
N SER A 124 9.85 -1.57 8.68
CA SER A 124 10.81 -2.30 7.83
C SER A 124 10.70 -1.87 6.37
N ALA A 125 9.49 -1.85 5.79
CA ALA A 125 9.27 -1.42 4.42
C ALA A 125 9.75 0.03 4.20
N HIS A 126 9.51 0.91 5.17
CA HIS A 126 9.96 2.29 5.12
C HIS A 126 11.50 2.41 5.15
N LEU A 127 12.16 1.64 6.01
CA LEU A 127 13.63 1.61 6.11
C LEU A 127 14.28 1.03 4.83
N TYR A 128 13.57 0.20 4.08
CA TYR A 128 13.97 -0.22 2.73
C TYR A 128 13.69 0.82 1.64
N GLY A 129 13.22 2.03 2.00
CA GLY A 129 13.00 3.13 1.07
C GLY A 129 11.63 3.15 0.38
N LEU A 130 10.69 2.33 0.84
CA LEU A 130 9.32 2.30 0.32
C LEU A 130 8.44 3.34 1.02
N LYS A 131 7.41 3.84 0.34
CA LYS A 131 6.38 4.68 0.97
C LYS A 131 5.33 3.78 1.60
N VAL A 132 4.97 4.06 2.84
CA VAL A 132 4.15 3.15 3.62
C VAL A 132 2.98 3.85 4.28
N PHE A 133 1.80 3.27 4.11
CA PHE A 133 0.56 3.64 4.78
C PHE A 133 0.08 2.46 5.62
N LYS A 134 -0.02 2.66 6.92
CA LYS A 134 -0.59 1.68 7.85
C LYS A 134 -1.95 2.17 8.30
N VAL A 135 -2.97 1.32 8.20
CA VAL A 135 -4.26 1.53 8.84
C VAL A 135 -4.37 0.57 10.01
N SER A 136 -4.64 1.10 11.18
CA SER A 136 -4.82 0.32 12.40
C SER A 136 -6.29 -0.12 12.57
N SER A 137 -6.53 -1.16 13.35
CA SER A 137 -7.89 -1.65 13.64
C SER A 137 -8.74 -0.69 14.47
N ASP A 138 -8.13 0.34 15.06
CA ASP A 138 -8.84 1.44 15.73
C ASP A 138 -9.15 2.63 14.81
N GLY A 139 -8.80 2.50 13.50
CA GLY A 139 -9.06 3.48 12.47
C GLY A 139 -7.95 4.52 12.29
N GLU A 140 -6.84 4.45 13.03
CA GLU A 140 -5.73 5.36 12.81
C GLU A 140 -5.01 5.06 11.49
N ILE A 141 -4.76 6.11 10.68
CA ILE A 141 -3.91 6.04 9.48
C ILE A 141 -2.55 6.63 9.84
N VAL A 142 -1.50 5.87 9.61
CA VAL A 142 -0.11 6.29 9.82
C VAL A 142 0.62 6.29 8.49
N LEU A 143 1.15 7.44 8.10
CA LEU A 143 2.08 7.59 6.97
C LEU A 143 3.51 7.62 7.52
N TYR A 144 4.36 6.73 7.02
CA TYR A 144 5.79 6.73 7.29
C TYR A 144 6.49 7.59 6.23
N GLN A 145 7.08 8.69 6.69
CA GLN A 145 7.73 9.66 5.81
C GLN A 145 9.05 10.15 6.42
N HIS A 146 10.04 10.40 5.56
CA HIS A 146 11.26 11.12 5.95
C HIS A 146 11.03 12.63 5.81
N ASN A 147 11.16 13.38 6.89
CA ASN A 147 11.09 14.84 6.86
C ASN A 147 12.31 15.47 6.22
N ASN A 148 13.48 14.87 6.45
CA ASN A 148 14.72 15.33 5.87
C ASN A 148 15.61 14.14 5.55
N PRO A 149 15.73 13.74 4.26
CA PRO A 149 16.58 12.63 3.85
C PRO A 149 18.04 12.79 4.27
N LEU A 150 18.50 14.03 4.51
CA LEU A 150 19.89 14.32 4.88
C LEU A 150 20.13 14.17 6.39
N LYS A 151 19.10 14.19 7.23
CA LYS A 151 19.22 14.07 8.68
C LYS A 151 18.82 12.72 9.27
N GLY A 152 18.25 11.83 8.46
CA GLY A 152 17.79 10.52 8.93
C GLY A 152 16.59 10.58 9.90
N ASP A 153 16.00 11.74 10.11
CA ASP A 153 14.85 11.90 10.99
C ASP A 153 13.60 11.39 10.28
N MET A 154 12.99 10.37 10.87
CA MET A 154 11.73 9.80 10.42
C MET A 154 10.57 10.45 11.15
N ASP A 155 9.66 11.06 10.39
CA ASP A 155 8.39 11.53 10.94
C ASP A 155 7.27 10.56 10.60
N LEU A 156 6.44 10.32 11.60
CA LEU A 156 5.19 9.59 11.42
C LEU A 156 4.04 10.60 11.38
N ILE A 157 3.39 10.71 10.24
CA ILE A 157 2.16 11.47 10.12
C ILE A 157 1.02 10.55 10.54
N ARG A 158 0.30 10.92 11.59
CA ARG A 158 -0.84 10.18 12.13
C ARG A 158 -2.12 10.95 11.88
N ILE A 159 -3.09 10.30 11.26
CA ILE A 159 -4.41 10.87 11.01
C ILE A 159 -5.42 9.93 11.66
N LYS A 160 -6.23 10.48 12.56
CA LYS A 160 -7.34 9.76 13.20
C LYS A 160 -8.64 10.47 12.88
N PHE A 161 -9.56 9.76 12.25
CA PHE A 161 -10.93 10.25 12.05
C PHE A 161 -11.75 9.86 13.29
N LEU A 162 -12.32 10.86 13.93
CA LEU A 162 -13.18 10.70 15.11
C LEU A 162 -14.58 10.24 14.71
#